data_21a1651fe849420b2b7accea329db7fb
#
_entry.id   21a1651fe849420b2b7accea329db7fb
#
_cell.length_a   1.000
_cell.length_b   1.000
_cell.length_c   1.000
_cell.angle_alpha   90.00
_cell.angle_beta   90.00
_cell.angle_gamma   90.00
#
_symmetry.space_group_name_H-M   'P 1'
#
loop_
_entity.id
_entity.type
_entity.pdbx_description
1 polymer ?
#
loop_
_entity_poly.entity_id
_entity_poly.type
_entity_poly.pdbx_seq_one_letter_code
_entity_poly.pdbx_strand_id
1 'polypeptide(L)'
;IMPISLWAVGGDGWAYDIGYNGIDHVLNSGENVNILVLDTEVYSNTGGQASKSSRAGAVAKFASSGKKTAKKDLLKIALTNPDVYVGAISLGANPAATVKVMLEAEKYNGPSIIVAYSPCIAWGILKGMSNSIDEEKKAMLSGYFPIFHYNPDTKEFKMDGKSDFNKYQDY
;
A
#
# COMPACT_ATOMS: atom_id res chain seq x y z
N ILE A 1 7.68 25.30 20.37
CA ILE A 1 7.34 23.86 20.45
C ILE A 1 7.46 23.33 19.04
N MET A 2 8.36 22.39 18.80
CA MET A 2 8.41 21.70 17.50
C MET A 2 7.14 20.87 17.33
N PRO A 3 6.50 20.89 16.14
CA PRO A 3 5.36 20.04 15.88
C PRO A 3 5.78 18.57 16.02
N ILE A 4 4.95 17.77 16.69
CA ILE A 4 5.19 16.34 16.84
C ILE A 4 4.59 15.68 15.61
N SER A 5 5.40 14.90 14.90
CA SER A 5 4.93 14.03 13.83
C SER A 5 4.56 12.65 14.41
N LEU A 6 3.37 12.18 14.10
CA LEU A 6 2.87 10.89 14.57
C LEU A 6 2.67 9.94 13.37
N TRP A 7 3.40 8.83 13.38
CA TRP A 7 3.32 7.78 12.37
C TRP A 7 2.91 6.45 12.99
N ALA A 8 1.83 5.86 12.47
CA ALA A 8 1.44 4.47 12.75
C ALA A 8 1.89 3.60 11.57
N VAL A 9 2.79 2.64 11.83
CA VAL A 9 3.36 1.77 10.79
C VAL A 9 2.98 0.32 11.07
N GLY A 10 2.49 -0.38 10.05
CA GLY A 10 2.15 -1.79 10.19
C GLY A 10 1.96 -2.52 8.86
N GLY A 11 1.79 -3.83 8.93
CA GLY A 11 1.59 -4.70 7.78
C GLY A 11 0.13 -4.77 7.30
N ASP A 12 -0.06 -5.49 6.20
CA ASP A 12 -1.38 -5.68 5.60
C ASP A 12 -2.37 -6.42 6.51
N GLY A 13 -1.93 -7.39 7.29
CA GLY A 13 -2.80 -8.08 8.25
C GLY A 13 -3.39 -7.13 9.29
N TRP A 14 -2.62 -6.16 9.77
CA TRP A 14 -3.14 -5.09 10.60
C TRP A 14 -4.09 -4.19 9.82
N ALA A 15 -3.65 -3.65 8.71
CA ALA A 15 -4.39 -2.59 8.01
C ALA A 15 -5.66 -3.09 7.31
N TYR A 16 -5.62 -4.28 6.72
CA TYR A 16 -6.74 -4.81 5.94
C TYR A 16 -7.70 -5.68 6.75
N ASP A 17 -7.24 -6.27 7.87
CA ASP A 17 -7.97 -7.21 8.70
C ASP A 17 -8.23 -6.67 10.11
N ILE A 18 -7.39 -7.04 11.08
CA ILE A 18 -7.69 -6.89 12.51
C ILE A 18 -7.70 -5.44 13.01
N GLY A 19 -6.95 -4.53 12.39
CA GLY A 19 -6.85 -3.12 12.79
C GLY A 19 -7.66 -2.17 11.90
N TYR A 20 -8.38 -2.68 10.91
CA TYR A 20 -9.06 -1.85 9.92
C TYR A 20 -10.05 -0.85 10.53
N ASN A 21 -10.84 -1.26 11.50
CA ASN A 21 -11.79 -0.35 12.16
C ASN A 21 -11.09 0.81 12.90
N GLY A 22 -9.91 0.57 13.45
CA GLY A 22 -9.08 1.62 14.04
C GLY A 22 -8.54 2.58 12.98
N ILE A 23 -8.10 2.06 11.84
CA ILE A 23 -7.67 2.87 10.70
C ILE A 23 -8.82 3.72 10.17
N ASP A 24 -9.99 3.12 9.96
CA ASP A 24 -11.18 3.84 9.54
C ASP A 24 -11.53 5.00 10.49
N HIS A 25 -11.45 4.75 11.81
CA HIS A 25 -11.65 5.79 12.82
C HIS A 25 -10.64 6.93 12.68
N VAL A 26 -9.34 6.62 12.54
CA VAL A 26 -8.29 7.64 12.39
C VAL A 26 -8.51 8.47 11.12
N LEU A 27 -8.81 7.84 9.99
CA LEU A 27 -9.04 8.55 8.73
C LEU A 27 -10.26 9.49 8.78
N ASN A 28 -11.20 9.24 9.69
CA ASN A 28 -12.40 10.08 9.89
C ASN A 28 -12.30 11.02 11.11
N SER A 29 -11.16 11.04 11.81
CA SER A 29 -10.98 11.87 13.02
C SER A 29 -10.63 13.32 12.73
N GLY A 30 -10.04 13.62 11.56
CA GLY A 30 -9.46 14.91 11.24
C GLY A 30 -8.12 15.20 11.95
N GLU A 31 -7.62 14.26 12.74
CA GLU A 31 -6.36 14.43 13.47
C GLU A 31 -5.14 14.25 12.56
N ASN A 32 -4.07 14.98 12.85
CA ASN A 32 -2.81 14.88 12.10
C ASN A 32 -2.05 13.60 12.47
N VAL A 33 -2.44 12.50 11.86
CA VAL A 33 -1.84 11.16 12.04
C VAL A 33 -1.53 10.54 10.69
N ASN A 34 -0.28 10.14 10.51
CA ASN A 34 0.18 9.47 9.31
C ASN A 34 0.14 7.95 9.49
N ILE A 35 -0.49 7.25 8.56
CA ILE A 35 -0.57 5.79 8.54
C ILE A 35 0.29 5.28 7.38
N LEU A 36 1.27 4.42 7.67
CA LEU A 36 2.07 3.72 6.66
C LEU A 36 1.78 2.22 6.72
N VAL A 37 1.22 1.71 5.64
CA VAL A 37 0.92 0.28 5.47
C VAL A 37 1.99 -0.35 4.59
N LEU A 38 2.72 -1.32 5.13
CA LEU A 38 3.63 -2.17 4.37
C LEU A 38 2.84 -3.36 3.82
N ASP A 39 2.40 -3.25 2.57
CA ASP A 39 1.53 -4.23 1.93
C ASP A 39 2.34 -5.36 1.32
N THR A 40 2.52 -6.42 2.09
CA THR A 40 3.17 -7.66 1.67
C THR A 40 2.19 -8.68 1.08
N GLU A 41 0.89 -8.37 1.05
CA GLU A 41 -0.20 -9.19 0.52
C GLU A 41 -0.41 -10.53 1.25
N VAL A 42 0.27 -10.74 2.37
CA VAL A 42 0.24 -11.96 3.17
C VAL A 42 0.71 -11.66 4.59
N TYR A 43 0.24 -12.40 5.59
CA TYR A 43 0.80 -12.34 6.95
C TYR A 43 2.24 -12.86 6.96
N SER A 44 3.21 -11.99 6.67
CA SER A 44 4.62 -12.37 6.51
C SER A 44 5.25 -12.82 7.83
N ASN A 45 4.99 -12.10 8.92
CA ASN A 45 5.58 -12.33 10.24
C ASN A 45 5.14 -13.65 10.89
N THR A 46 3.97 -14.16 10.57
CA THR A 46 3.42 -15.41 11.11
C THR A 46 3.56 -16.60 10.16
N GLY A 47 4.14 -16.39 8.98
CA GLY A 47 4.55 -17.46 8.08
C GLY A 47 3.62 -17.69 6.88
N GLY A 48 2.99 -16.66 6.35
CA GLY A 48 2.37 -16.71 5.03
C GLY A 48 0.89 -17.10 5.02
N GLN A 49 0.10 -16.62 5.96
CA GLN A 49 -1.37 -16.76 5.92
C GLN A 49 -1.97 -15.72 4.97
N ALA A 50 -3.07 -16.08 4.32
CA ALA A 50 -3.82 -15.14 3.49
C ALA A 50 -4.42 -14.01 4.34
N SER A 51 -4.26 -12.77 3.88
CA SER A 51 -4.93 -11.58 4.42
C SER A 51 -6.04 -11.11 3.47
N LYS A 52 -6.78 -10.07 3.84
CA LYS A 52 -7.70 -9.40 2.90
C LYS A 52 -6.95 -8.63 1.80
N SER A 53 -5.65 -8.37 1.97
CA SER A 53 -4.79 -7.84 0.92
C SER A 53 -4.36 -8.90 -0.10
N SER A 54 -4.41 -10.19 0.22
CA SER A 54 -4.08 -11.24 -0.74
C SER A 54 -5.05 -11.22 -1.93
N ARG A 55 -4.52 -11.39 -3.13
CA ARG A 55 -5.31 -11.42 -4.37
C ARG A 55 -6.20 -12.66 -4.47
N ALA A 56 -7.23 -12.60 -5.31
CA ALA A 56 -8.03 -13.78 -5.63
C ALA A 56 -7.18 -14.87 -6.28
N GLY A 57 -7.45 -16.11 -5.95
CA GLY A 57 -6.69 -17.27 -6.42
C GLY A 57 -5.36 -17.51 -5.69
N ALA A 58 -4.90 -16.59 -4.85
CA ALA A 58 -3.65 -16.76 -4.11
C ALA A 58 -3.70 -17.99 -3.20
N VAL A 59 -2.74 -18.88 -3.34
CA VAL A 59 -2.54 -20.04 -2.47
C VAL A 59 -1.64 -19.63 -1.31
N ALA A 60 -2.18 -19.69 -0.11
CA ALA A 60 -1.49 -19.32 1.12
C ALA A 60 -2.00 -20.19 2.28
N LYS A 61 -1.37 -20.09 3.45
CA LYS A 61 -1.93 -20.76 4.65
C LYS A 61 -3.35 -20.23 4.90
N PHE A 62 -4.25 -21.11 5.26
CA PHE A 62 -5.71 -20.91 5.37
C PHE A 62 -6.45 -20.63 4.05
N ALA A 63 -5.75 -20.70 2.93
CA ALA A 63 -6.32 -20.59 1.59
C ALA A 63 -5.64 -21.57 0.63
N SER A 64 -5.56 -22.85 1.00
CA SER A 64 -4.88 -23.91 0.24
C SER A 64 -5.52 -24.17 -1.14
N SER A 65 -6.83 -23.93 -1.26
CA SER A 65 -7.58 -24.02 -2.53
C SER A 65 -7.63 -22.68 -3.30
N GLY A 66 -6.82 -21.72 -2.91
CA GLY A 66 -6.85 -20.35 -3.43
C GLY A 66 -7.87 -19.46 -2.70
N LYS A 67 -7.50 -18.22 -2.48
CA LYS A 67 -8.38 -17.21 -1.88
C LYS A 67 -9.57 -16.92 -2.81
N LYS A 68 -10.79 -17.09 -2.32
CA LYS A 68 -12.02 -16.95 -3.12
C LYS A 68 -12.41 -15.51 -3.41
N THR A 69 -12.00 -14.57 -2.57
CA THR A 69 -12.39 -13.15 -2.66
C THR A 69 -11.28 -12.30 -3.24
N ALA A 70 -11.64 -11.23 -3.92
CA ALA A 70 -10.69 -10.23 -4.40
C ALA A 70 -9.93 -9.56 -3.24
N LYS A 71 -8.79 -8.93 -3.57
CA LYS A 71 -8.07 -8.04 -2.66
C LYS A 71 -8.99 -6.91 -2.23
N LYS A 72 -9.04 -6.62 -0.93
CA LYS A 72 -9.71 -5.43 -0.40
C LYS A 72 -8.95 -4.20 -0.88
N ASP A 73 -9.64 -3.26 -1.48
CA ASP A 73 -9.04 -2.04 -1.98
C ASP A 73 -9.05 -0.95 -0.90
N LEU A 74 -8.01 -0.96 -0.07
CA LEU A 74 -7.87 -0.02 1.05
C LEU A 74 -7.68 1.43 0.56
N LEU A 75 -6.93 1.61 -0.54
CA LEU A 75 -6.70 2.93 -1.13
C LEU A 75 -7.98 3.53 -1.67
N LYS A 76 -8.79 2.74 -2.39
CA LYS A 76 -10.09 3.18 -2.90
C LYS A 76 -11.05 3.55 -1.77
N ILE A 77 -11.05 2.79 -0.69
CA ILE A 77 -11.84 3.11 0.50
C ILE A 77 -11.37 4.45 1.08
N ALA A 78 -10.08 4.66 1.26
CA ALA A 78 -9.53 5.92 1.77
C ALA A 78 -9.88 7.12 0.87
N LEU A 79 -9.84 6.95 -0.45
CA LEU A 79 -10.21 7.98 -1.42
C LEU A 79 -11.70 8.38 -1.37
N THR A 80 -12.56 7.65 -0.68
CA THR A 80 -13.95 8.09 -0.44
C THR A 80 -14.05 9.24 0.55
N ASN A 81 -13.01 9.47 1.35
CA ASN A 81 -12.92 10.59 2.25
C ASN A 81 -12.05 11.71 1.61
N PRO A 82 -12.65 12.84 1.20
CA PRO A 82 -11.94 13.90 0.48
C PRO A 82 -10.90 14.63 1.33
N ASP A 83 -10.95 14.48 2.65
CA ASP A 83 -10.07 15.17 3.61
C ASP A 83 -8.89 14.29 4.07
N VAL A 84 -8.69 13.14 3.42
CA VAL A 84 -7.57 12.23 3.70
C VAL A 84 -6.51 12.34 2.61
N TYR A 85 -5.25 12.56 3.00
CA TYR A 85 -4.12 12.41 2.08
C TYR A 85 -3.92 10.93 1.79
N VAL A 86 -3.93 10.54 0.52
CA VAL A 86 -3.82 9.13 0.12
C VAL A 86 -2.62 8.94 -0.80
N GLY A 87 -1.74 7.99 -0.48
CA GLY A 87 -0.58 7.65 -1.30
C GLY A 87 -0.46 6.15 -1.55
N ALA A 88 -0.15 5.79 -2.78
CA ALA A 88 0.31 4.46 -3.17
C ALA A 88 1.75 4.58 -3.65
N ILE A 89 2.68 3.94 -2.98
CA ILE A 89 4.12 4.06 -3.25
C ILE A 89 4.78 2.70 -3.46
N SER A 90 5.87 2.72 -4.20
CA SER A 90 6.76 1.58 -4.37
C SER A 90 8.19 2.09 -4.51
N LEU A 91 9.02 1.81 -3.50
CA LEU A 91 10.39 2.33 -3.41
C LEU A 91 11.24 1.89 -4.61
N GLY A 92 11.15 0.63 -4.98
CA GLY A 92 11.90 0.07 -6.10
C GLY A 92 11.42 0.56 -7.46
N ALA A 93 10.15 0.98 -7.57
CA ALA A 93 9.59 1.50 -8.81
C ALA A 93 9.96 2.97 -9.03
N ASN A 94 9.80 3.81 -8.02
CA ASN A 94 10.11 5.24 -8.11
C ASN A 94 10.52 5.81 -6.72
N PRO A 95 11.81 5.78 -6.37
CA PRO A 95 12.30 6.30 -5.10
C PRO A 95 12.00 7.79 -4.89
N ALA A 96 12.11 8.59 -5.95
CA ALA A 96 11.87 10.05 -5.86
C ALA A 96 10.41 10.35 -5.53
N ALA A 97 9.46 9.66 -6.19
CA ALA A 97 8.04 9.79 -5.88
C ALA A 97 7.72 9.30 -4.47
N THR A 98 8.34 8.20 -4.02
CA THR A 98 8.18 7.68 -2.67
C THR A 98 8.54 8.72 -1.61
N VAL A 99 9.72 9.34 -1.74
CA VAL A 99 10.17 10.39 -0.81
C VAL A 99 9.24 11.61 -0.88
N LYS A 100 8.85 12.03 -2.08
CA LYS A 100 7.94 13.16 -2.27
C LYS A 100 6.60 12.92 -1.55
N VAL A 101 5.96 11.80 -1.78
CA VAL A 101 4.65 11.44 -1.19
C VAL A 101 4.74 11.41 0.34
N MET A 102 5.81 10.83 0.91
CA MET A 102 6.00 10.82 2.37
C MET A 102 6.19 12.22 2.94
N LEU A 103 6.96 13.08 2.27
CA LEU A 103 7.16 14.48 2.71
C LEU A 103 5.90 15.33 2.58
N GLU A 104 5.06 15.07 1.58
CA GLU A 104 3.78 15.76 1.43
C GLU A 104 2.78 15.32 2.51
N ALA A 105 2.69 14.03 2.78
CA ALA A 105 1.87 13.50 3.87
C ALA A 105 2.28 14.07 5.23
N GLU A 106 3.59 14.18 5.49
CA GLU A 106 4.14 14.78 6.71
C GLU A 106 3.75 16.25 6.88
N LYS A 107 3.63 16.99 5.77
CA LYS A 107 3.26 18.42 5.78
C LYS A 107 1.77 18.64 5.86
N TYR A 108 0.98 17.66 5.45
CA TYR A 108 -0.48 17.77 5.46
C TYR A 108 -0.98 17.79 6.90
N ASN A 109 -1.82 18.78 7.24
CA ASN A 109 -2.37 18.93 8.59
C ASN A 109 -3.71 18.21 8.73
N GLY A 110 -3.69 16.90 8.62
CA GLY A 110 -4.85 16.02 8.72
C GLY A 110 -4.44 14.56 8.60
N PRO A 111 -5.39 13.64 8.59
CA PRO A 111 -5.07 12.21 8.50
C PRO A 111 -4.52 11.85 7.12
N SER A 112 -3.48 11.03 7.11
CA SER A 112 -2.91 10.50 5.87
C SER A 112 -2.79 8.99 5.91
N ILE A 113 -2.92 8.33 4.75
CA ILE A 113 -2.64 6.93 4.58
C ILE A 113 -1.78 6.69 3.35
N ILE A 114 -0.66 6.01 3.56
CA ILE A 114 0.24 5.60 2.50
C ILE A 114 0.32 4.08 2.50
N VAL A 115 0.06 3.47 1.36
CA VAL A 115 0.25 2.03 1.14
C VAL A 115 1.51 1.83 0.30
N ALA A 116 2.49 1.17 0.88
CA ALA A 116 3.75 0.82 0.24
C ALA A 116 3.70 -0.64 -0.21
N TYR A 117 3.83 -0.88 -1.51
CA TYR A 117 3.99 -2.25 -2.00
C TYR A 117 5.33 -2.82 -1.54
N SER A 118 5.28 -3.93 -0.83
CA SER A 118 6.44 -4.57 -0.19
C SER A 118 6.42 -6.07 -0.49
N PRO A 119 6.93 -6.52 -1.65
CA PRO A 119 6.89 -7.92 -2.03
C PRO A 119 7.62 -8.80 -1.00
N CYS A 120 7.01 -9.93 -0.65
CA CYS A 120 7.48 -10.82 0.39
C CYS A 120 7.94 -12.17 -0.18
N ILE A 121 8.99 -12.73 0.40
CA ILE A 121 9.47 -14.09 0.05
C ILE A 121 8.41 -15.16 0.24
N ALA A 122 7.45 -14.94 1.16
CA ALA A 122 6.30 -15.84 1.36
C ALA A 122 5.40 -15.96 0.13
N TRP A 123 5.48 -15.03 -0.82
CA TRP A 123 4.83 -15.08 -2.13
C TRP A 123 5.68 -15.77 -3.21
N GLY A 124 6.84 -16.32 -2.83
CA GLY A 124 7.68 -17.08 -3.76
C GLY A 124 8.41 -16.20 -4.76
N ILE A 125 8.99 -15.08 -4.33
CA ILE A 125 9.95 -14.35 -5.15
C ILE A 125 11.07 -15.32 -5.53
N LEU A 126 11.07 -15.80 -6.77
CA LEU A 126 11.89 -16.92 -7.24
C LEU A 126 13.39 -16.73 -7.03
N LYS A 127 13.85 -15.47 -7.05
CA LYS A 127 15.26 -15.10 -6.86
C LYS A 127 15.58 -14.61 -5.45
N GLY A 128 14.64 -14.76 -4.51
CA GLY A 128 14.77 -14.29 -3.14
C GLY A 128 14.66 -12.77 -2.98
N MET A 129 14.87 -12.28 -1.76
CA MET A 129 14.65 -10.86 -1.41
C MET A 129 15.60 -9.88 -2.13
N SER A 130 16.74 -10.33 -2.63
CA SER A 130 17.62 -9.50 -3.46
C SER A 130 16.97 -8.99 -4.74
N ASN A 131 15.87 -9.63 -5.17
CA ASN A 131 15.10 -9.25 -6.36
C ASN A 131 13.86 -8.39 -6.04
N SER A 132 13.64 -7.99 -4.79
CA SER A 132 12.45 -7.24 -4.38
C SER A 132 12.26 -5.93 -5.15
N ILE A 133 13.35 -5.20 -5.38
CA ILE A 133 13.35 -3.95 -6.16
C ILE A 133 12.85 -4.16 -7.60
N ASP A 134 13.29 -5.24 -8.24
CA ASP A 134 12.83 -5.57 -9.60
C ASP A 134 11.35 -5.98 -9.61
N GLU A 135 10.90 -6.73 -8.60
CA GLU A 135 9.48 -7.10 -8.47
C GLU A 135 8.58 -5.87 -8.23
N GLU A 136 9.00 -4.95 -7.39
CA GLU A 136 8.31 -3.68 -7.18
C GLU A 136 8.17 -2.88 -8.47
N LYS A 137 9.24 -2.80 -9.26
CA LYS A 137 9.25 -2.12 -10.56
C LYS A 137 8.33 -2.80 -11.56
N LYS A 138 8.34 -4.13 -11.64
CA LYS A 138 7.45 -4.90 -12.51
C LYS A 138 6.00 -4.71 -12.13
N ALA A 139 5.67 -4.75 -10.83
CA ALA A 139 4.32 -4.53 -10.33
C ALA A 139 3.75 -3.18 -10.78
N MET A 140 4.55 -2.12 -10.74
CA MET A 140 4.14 -0.80 -11.22
C MET A 140 4.00 -0.78 -12.75
N LEU A 141 4.98 -1.32 -13.50
CA LEU A 141 4.98 -1.31 -14.96
C LEU A 141 3.85 -2.14 -15.57
N SER A 142 3.50 -3.28 -14.94
CA SER A 142 2.37 -4.12 -15.36
C SER A 142 0.99 -3.52 -15.02
N GLY A 143 0.96 -2.46 -14.22
CA GLY A 143 -0.29 -1.90 -13.68
C GLY A 143 -0.88 -2.71 -12.53
N TYR A 144 -0.17 -3.74 -12.05
CA TYR A 144 -0.59 -4.53 -10.90
C TYR A 144 -0.69 -3.68 -9.63
N PHE A 145 0.31 -2.82 -9.41
CA PHE A 145 0.33 -1.85 -8.32
C PHE A 145 0.64 -0.44 -8.85
N PRO A 146 -0.40 0.31 -9.27
CA PRO A 146 -0.21 1.69 -9.73
C PRO A 146 0.24 2.58 -8.57
N ILE A 147 1.21 3.46 -8.82
CA ILE A 147 1.67 4.44 -7.83
C ILE A 147 1.08 5.80 -8.13
N PHE A 148 0.50 6.41 -7.10
CA PHE A 148 -0.19 7.70 -7.20
C PHE A 148 -0.29 8.38 -5.83
N HIS A 149 -0.70 9.63 -5.82
CA HIS A 149 -1.15 10.31 -4.60
C HIS A 149 -2.35 11.21 -4.86
N TYR A 150 -3.12 11.43 -3.80
CA TYR A 150 -4.17 12.43 -3.72
C TYR A 150 -3.86 13.39 -2.57
N ASN A 151 -3.82 14.68 -2.86
CA ASN A 151 -3.57 15.73 -1.87
C ASN A 151 -4.86 16.54 -1.64
N PRO A 152 -5.44 16.53 -0.43
CA PRO A 152 -6.67 17.25 -0.11
C PRO A 152 -6.55 18.78 -0.22
N ASP A 153 -5.38 19.35 0.13
CA ASP A 153 -5.17 20.79 0.08
C ASP A 153 -5.26 21.35 -1.34
N THR A 154 -4.73 20.62 -2.31
CA THR A 154 -4.75 20.99 -3.72
C THR A 154 -5.90 20.36 -4.49
N LYS A 155 -6.56 19.35 -3.92
CA LYS A 155 -7.58 18.50 -4.57
C LYS A 155 -7.04 17.83 -5.84
N GLU A 156 -5.73 17.60 -5.87
CA GLU A 156 -5.05 17.00 -7.03
C GLU A 156 -4.89 15.50 -6.82
N PHE A 157 -5.33 14.72 -7.81
CA PHE A 157 -4.99 13.31 -7.96
C PHE A 157 -3.91 13.17 -9.04
N LYS A 158 -2.77 12.57 -8.70
CA LYS A 158 -1.63 12.46 -9.60
C LYS A 158 -1.09 11.04 -9.66
N MET A 159 -0.90 10.56 -10.89
CA MET A 159 -0.15 9.33 -11.15
C MET A 159 1.36 9.61 -11.08
N ASP A 160 2.07 8.86 -10.24
CA ASP A 160 3.53 8.99 -10.03
C ASP A 160 4.34 7.94 -10.81
N GLY A 161 3.67 7.03 -11.50
CA GLY A 161 4.25 6.03 -12.38
C GLY A 161 3.44 5.81 -13.63
N LYS A 162 4.10 5.30 -14.67
CA LYS A 162 3.46 4.90 -15.93
C LYS A 162 3.58 3.40 -16.11
N SER A 163 2.45 2.75 -16.36
CA SER A 163 2.42 1.33 -16.73
C SER A 163 2.79 1.13 -18.19
N ASP A 164 3.42 0.02 -18.49
CA ASP A 164 3.74 -0.43 -19.85
C ASP A 164 3.13 -1.82 -20.07
N PHE A 165 1.83 -1.83 -20.33
CA PHE A 165 1.05 -3.06 -20.47
C PHE A 165 1.51 -3.94 -21.64
N ASN A 166 2.14 -3.36 -22.67
CA ASN A 166 2.63 -4.14 -23.81
C ASN A 166 3.85 -4.99 -23.46
N LYS A 167 4.62 -4.56 -22.48
CA LYS A 167 5.86 -5.20 -22.05
C LYS A 167 5.68 -6.19 -20.91
N TYR A 168 4.64 -6.01 -20.08
CA TYR A 168 4.46 -6.73 -18.82
C TYR A 168 3.06 -7.36 -18.71
N GLN A 169 2.59 -8.01 -19.77
CA GLN A 169 1.27 -8.66 -19.81
C GLN A 169 1.15 -9.89 -18.88
N ASP A 170 2.27 -10.53 -18.57
CA ASP A 170 2.32 -11.80 -17.82
C ASP A 170 2.69 -11.64 -16.34
N TYR A 171 2.58 -10.43 -15.78
CA TYR A 171 2.89 -10.19 -14.37
C TYR A 171 1.73 -10.59 -13.45
#